data_6a6d724e76e222a93c441ba27b5d9469
#
_entry.id   6a6d724e76e222a93c441ba27b5d9469
#
_cell.length_a   1.000
_cell.length_b   1.000
_cell.length_c   1.000
_cell.angle_alpha   90.00
_cell.angle_beta   90.00
_cell.angle_gamma   90.00
#
_symmetry.space_group_name_H-M   'P 1'
#
loop_
_entity.id
_entity.type
_entity.pdbx_description
1 polymer ?
#
loop_
_entity_poly.entity_id
_entity_poly.type
_entity_poly.pdbx_seq_one_letter_code
_entity_poly.pdbx_strand_id
1 'polypeptide(L)'
;MMNYINSILTSSNANNTTYKWLVSIAFIYAGVKLVNNVKTPFTIAEGFNQSKPYVYKKDENVYDDFMSEIYDELYETNSRTDWELAQIIRLTSPDTNNSVFLDLGSGTGQCVNMLKNNGYRVYGVDKSQNMVKYAENKYPNIDIISANINDSMTFERSSFTHILCTKMTIYQFKNKKLFFNNCYRWMIPNGYLILHLVDRKRFNLIKPKHVDELKWTPLVQPKKKRCTSIVSEYEDFKYKANYTFPVNLEETNIVCFNESFTDKVTNHVRDNEQTLFMENITDIINMAKQVGFIFHAKVDMGDIGDDNQYLYILERPH
;
A
#
# COMPACT_ATOMS: atom_id res chain seq x y z
N MET A 1 32.13 -17.54 -32.59
CA MET A 1 32.14 -16.22 -31.88
C MET A 1 33.12 -16.20 -30.70
N MET A 2 33.11 -17.16 -29.80
CA MET A 2 34.02 -17.27 -28.64
C MET A 2 35.53 -17.40 -29.05
N ASN A 3 35.85 -18.12 -30.12
CA ASN A 3 37.23 -18.27 -30.62
C ASN A 3 37.77 -16.97 -31.24
N TYR A 4 36.92 -16.09 -31.78
CA TYR A 4 37.31 -14.83 -32.34
C TYR A 4 37.61 -13.78 -31.23
N ILE A 5 36.85 -13.84 -30.15
CA ILE A 5 37.08 -12.97 -28.98
C ILE A 5 38.38 -13.35 -28.26
N ASN A 6 38.70 -14.65 -28.14
CA ASN A 6 39.96 -15.11 -27.57
C ASN A 6 41.18 -14.69 -28.43
N SER A 7 41.05 -14.65 -29.76
CA SER A 7 42.14 -14.20 -30.64
C SER A 7 42.48 -12.71 -30.49
N ILE A 8 41.47 -11.88 -30.19
CA ILE A 8 41.66 -10.44 -29.93
C ILE A 8 42.31 -10.20 -28.57
N LEU A 9 41.97 -11.00 -27.56
CA LEU A 9 42.52 -10.87 -26.21
C LEU A 9 43.96 -11.41 -26.08
N THR A 10 44.39 -12.28 -26.97
CA THR A 10 45.72 -12.93 -26.94
C THR A 10 46.74 -12.38 -27.95
N SER A 11 46.36 -11.40 -28.81
CA SER A 11 47.28 -10.81 -29.74
C SER A 11 48.38 -9.99 -29.00
N SER A 12 49.65 -10.31 -29.27
CA SER A 12 50.83 -9.80 -28.59
C SER A 12 51.10 -8.30 -28.77
N ASN A 13 50.32 -7.63 -29.60
CA ASN A 13 50.47 -6.18 -29.86
C ASN A 13 49.54 -5.30 -29.01
N ALA A 14 48.73 -5.88 -28.11
CA ALA A 14 47.86 -5.12 -27.22
C ALA A 14 48.49 -4.88 -25.83
N ASN A 15 49.69 -4.32 -25.81
CA ASN A 15 50.36 -3.85 -24.57
C ASN A 15 49.70 -2.58 -23.98
N ASN A 16 48.54 -2.20 -24.49
CA ASN A 16 47.81 -1.06 -23.99
C ASN A 16 46.75 -1.52 -23.00
N THR A 17 47.09 -1.52 -21.71
CA THR A 17 46.22 -1.83 -20.60
C THR A 17 44.91 -1.03 -20.69
N THR A 18 44.98 0.18 -21.20
CA THR A 18 43.81 1.06 -21.44
C THR A 18 42.83 0.51 -22.47
N TYR A 19 43.34 -0.12 -23.56
CA TYR A 19 42.45 -0.72 -24.55
C TYR A 19 41.68 -1.95 -23.99
N LYS A 20 42.35 -2.78 -23.19
CA LYS A 20 41.71 -3.93 -22.50
C LYS A 20 40.61 -3.45 -21.55
N TRP A 21 40.84 -2.38 -20.79
CA TRP A 21 39.85 -1.79 -19.92
C TRP A 21 38.68 -1.19 -20.71
N LEU A 22 38.91 -0.50 -21.81
CA LEU A 22 37.84 0.05 -22.65
C LEU A 22 36.96 -1.06 -23.27
N VAL A 23 37.57 -2.14 -23.74
CA VAL A 23 36.82 -3.30 -24.26
C VAL A 23 36.02 -3.97 -23.13
N SER A 24 36.56 -4.15 -21.93
CA SER A 24 35.86 -4.70 -20.79
C SER A 24 34.68 -3.82 -20.36
N ILE A 25 34.86 -2.53 -20.30
CA ILE A 25 33.80 -1.55 -19.99
C ILE A 25 32.70 -1.59 -21.06
N ALA A 26 33.05 -1.68 -22.34
CA ALA A 26 32.11 -1.78 -23.45
C ALA A 26 31.27 -3.09 -23.36
N PHE A 27 31.91 -4.21 -22.98
CA PHE A 27 31.21 -5.47 -22.75
C PHE A 27 30.30 -5.42 -21.52
N ILE A 28 30.73 -4.81 -20.41
CA ILE A 28 29.90 -4.59 -19.23
C ILE A 28 28.73 -3.68 -19.58
N TYR A 29 28.93 -2.59 -20.29
CA TYR A 29 27.89 -1.68 -20.74
C TYR A 29 26.90 -2.35 -21.69
N ALA A 30 27.38 -3.16 -22.66
CA ALA A 30 26.53 -3.94 -23.55
C ALA A 30 25.75 -5.02 -22.78
N GLY A 31 26.38 -5.67 -21.80
CA GLY A 31 25.74 -6.64 -20.90
C GLY A 31 24.64 -6.00 -20.05
N VAL A 32 24.92 -4.86 -19.43
CA VAL A 32 23.92 -4.09 -18.66
C VAL A 32 22.77 -3.60 -19.56
N LYS A 33 23.08 -3.16 -20.78
CA LYS A 33 22.06 -2.75 -21.75
C LYS A 33 21.22 -3.93 -22.27
N LEU A 34 21.83 -5.11 -22.42
CA LEU A 34 21.12 -6.36 -22.74
C LEU A 34 20.24 -6.82 -21.57
N VAL A 35 20.72 -6.75 -20.32
CA VAL A 35 19.95 -7.08 -19.13
C VAL A 35 18.81 -6.07 -18.93
N ASN A 36 19.05 -4.78 -19.16
CA ASN A 36 17.99 -3.76 -19.08
C ASN A 36 17.00 -3.80 -20.27
N ASN A 37 17.40 -4.40 -21.41
CA ASN A 37 16.52 -4.66 -22.55
C ASN A 37 15.91 -6.05 -22.57
N VAL A 38 16.37 -6.99 -21.75
CA VAL A 38 15.56 -8.13 -21.33
C VAL A 38 14.53 -7.55 -20.35
N LYS A 39 13.52 -6.88 -20.90
CA LYS A 39 12.22 -6.87 -20.28
C LYS A 39 11.92 -8.36 -20.08
N THR A 40 12.11 -8.89 -18.87
CA THR A 40 11.31 -10.04 -18.48
C THR A 40 9.92 -9.65 -18.93
N PRO A 41 9.24 -10.44 -19.74
CA PRO A 41 7.82 -10.32 -19.77
C PRO A 41 7.39 -10.69 -18.34
N PHE A 42 7.30 -9.71 -17.43
CA PHE A 42 6.23 -9.73 -16.50
C PHE A 42 5.03 -9.74 -17.46
N THR A 43 4.58 -10.92 -17.79
CA THR A 43 3.21 -11.11 -18.16
C THR A 43 2.47 -10.60 -16.96
N ILE A 44 2.13 -9.30 -16.97
CA ILE A 44 1.00 -8.79 -16.24
C ILE A 44 -0.09 -9.73 -16.70
N ALA A 45 -0.50 -10.60 -15.79
CA ALA A 45 -1.50 -11.59 -16.09
C ALA A 45 -2.64 -10.82 -16.72
N GLU A 46 -2.84 -11.06 -18.02
CA GLU A 46 -3.98 -10.68 -18.81
C GLU A 46 -4.52 -9.28 -18.46
N GLY A 47 -3.95 -8.23 -19.06
CA GLY A 47 -4.37 -6.86 -18.95
C GLY A 47 -5.88 -6.74 -19.06
N PHE A 48 -6.44 -5.76 -18.42
CA PHE A 48 -7.85 -5.32 -18.37
C PHE A 48 -8.84 -6.27 -19.09
N ASN A 49 -8.93 -7.54 -18.63
CA ASN A 49 -9.68 -8.60 -19.31
C ASN A 49 -11.17 -8.51 -18.97
N GLN A 50 -11.79 -7.37 -19.36
CA GLN A 50 -13.17 -7.10 -19.13
C GLN A 50 -14.00 -7.47 -20.36
N SER A 51 -14.88 -8.47 -20.22
CA SER A 51 -15.76 -8.91 -21.32
C SER A 51 -16.89 -7.91 -21.64
N LYS A 52 -17.24 -7.03 -20.69
CA LYS A 52 -18.32 -6.03 -20.85
C LYS A 52 -17.72 -4.65 -21.14
N PRO A 53 -18.33 -3.84 -22.05
CA PRO A 53 -17.86 -2.49 -22.35
C PRO A 53 -17.86 -1.57 -21.12
N TYR A 54 -18.72 -1.82 -20.14
CA TYR A 54 -18.81 -1.06 -18.89
C TYR A 54 -19.05 -1.98 -17.69
N VAL A 55 -18.29 -1.75 -16.62
CA VAL A 55 -18.44 -2.43 -15.32
C VAL A 55 -18.47 -1.37 -14.23
N TYR A 56 -19.42 -1.47 -13.31
CA TYR A 56 -19.49 -0.64 -12.12
C TYR A 56 -19.38 -1.51 -10.87
N LYS A 57 -18.51 -1.14 -9.96
CA LYS A 57 -18.28 -1.82 -8.68
C LYS A 57 -18.43 -0.83 -7.54
N LYS A 58 -19.01 -1.29 -6.44
CA LYS A 58 -19.25 -0.43 -5.28
C LYS A 58 -18.80 -1.10 -3.98
N ASP A 59 -18.21 -0.29 -3.09
CA ASP A 59 -17.77 -0.64 -1.74
C ASP A 59 -16.95 -1.95 -1.74
N GLU A 60 -17.36 -2.97 -1.00
CA GLU A 60 -16.62 -4.24 -0.88
C GLU A 60 -16.44 -4.99 -2.20
N ASN A 61 -17.35 -4.80 -3.17
CA ASN A 61 -17.25 -5.44 -4.48
C ASN A 61 -16.15 -4.87 -5.38
N VAL A 62 -15.52 -3.76 -4.97
CA VAL A 62 -14.37 -3.19 -5.66
C VAL A 62 -13.17 -4.13 -5.60
N TYR A 63 -13.00 -4.84 -4.48
CA TYR A 63 -11.85 -5.71 -4.21
C TYR A 63 -12.02 -7.12 -4.79
N ASP A 64 -12.22 -7.21 -6.11
CA ASP A 64 -12.31 -8.47 -6.88
C ASP A 64 -10.96 -8.87 -7.48
N ASP A 65 -10.94 -9.88 -8.37
CA ASP A 65 -9.72 -10.40 -9.01
C ASP A 65 -8.94 -9.28 -9.72
N PHE A 66 -9.63 -8.43 -10.50
CA PHE A 66 -9.00 -7.31 -11.19
C PHE A 66 -8.26 -6.38 -10.21
N MET A 67 -8.92 -5.95 -9.14
CA MET A 67 -8.27 -5.05 -8.16
C MET A 67 -7.13 -5.74 -7.43
N SER A 68 -7.23 -7.03 -7.11
CA SER A 68 -6.15 -7.75 -6.42
C SER A 68 -4.88 -7.83 -7.25
N GLU A 69 -5.01 -7.94 -8.58
CA GLU A 69 -3.87 -8.03 -9.50
C GLU A 69 -3.12 -6.69 -9.64
N ILE A 70 -3.86 -5.57 -9.73
CA ILE A 70 -3.27 -4.26 -10.00
C ILE A 70 -2.97 -3.43 -8.75
N TYR A 71 -3.48 -3.84 -7.57
CA TYR A 71 -3.45 -3.03 -6.34
C TYR A 71 -2.05 -2.55 -5.96
N ASP A 72 -1.09 -3.47 -5.96
CA ASP A 72 0.27 -3.16 -5.52
C ASP A 72 1.02 -2.27 -6.51
N GLU A 73 0.75 -2.41 -7.80
CA GLU A 73 1.29 -1.53 -8.83
C GLU A 73 0.66 -0.13 -8.75
N LEU A 74 -0.67 -0.09 -8.58
CA LEU A 74 -1.44 1.15 -8.54
C LEU A 74 -1.03 2.04 -7.37
N TYR A 75 -0.84 1.46 -6.17
CA TYR A 75 -0.60 2.20 -4.94
C TYR A 75 0.85 2.16 -4.43
N GLU A 76 1.78 1.56 -5.19
CA GLU A 76 3.21 1.46 -4.85
C GLU A 76 3.47 1.14 -3.37
N THR A 77 2.99 -0.01 -2.97
CA THR A 77 2.86 -0.32 -1.56
C THR A 77 4.19 -0.65 -0.86
N ASN A 78 5.24 -1.05 -1.60
CA ASN A 78 6.49 -1.58 -1.01
C ASN A 78 7.24 -0.54 -0.14
N SER A 79 7.68 0.56 -0.72
CA SER A 79 8.46 1.57 -0.02
C SER A 79 7.69 2.23 1.12
N ARG A 80 6.39 2.43 0.92
CA ARG A 80 5.49 2.95 1.94
C ARG A 80 5.36 1.98 3.12
N THR A 81 5.11 0.70 2.86
CA THR A 81 4.97 -0.32 3.91
C THR A 81 6.28 -0.50 4.68
N ASP A 82 7.44 -0.48 3.99
CA ASP A 82 8.76 -0.51 4.64
C ASP A 82 8.93 0.65 5.62
N TRP A 83 8.61 1.85 5.19
CA TRP A 83 8.72 3.04 6.04
C TRP A 83 7.75 2.99 7.22
N GLU A 84 6.49 2.62 6.99
CA GLU A 84 5.47 2.48 8.05
C GLU A 84 5.93 1.47 9.10
N LEU A 85 6.39 0.28 8.68
CA LEU A 85 6.89 -0.76 9.58
C LEU A 85 8.13 -0.31 10.34
N ALA A 86 9.06 0.39 9.70
CA ALA A 86 10.24 0.94 10.38
C ALA A 86 9.86 1.90 11.52
N GLN A 87 8.86 2.78 11.29
CA GLN A 87 8.35 3.68 12.35
C GLN A 87 7.66 2.92 13.47
N ILE A 88 6.84 1.92 13.15
CA ILE A 88 6.14 1.09 14.13
C ILE A 88 7.15 0.34 15.00
N ILE A 89 8.11 -0.35 14.40
CA ILE A 89 9.16 -1.11 15.12
C ILE A 89 9.98 -0.18 16.02
N ARG A 90 10.37 0.99 15.52
CA ARG A 90 11.12 1.97 16.30
C ARG A 90 10.37 2.48 17.53
N LEU A 91 9.05 2.66 17.43
CA LEU A 91 8.25 3.28 18.49
C LEU A 91 7.66 2.28 19.49
N THR A 92 7.49 1.02 19.08
CA THR A 92 6.89 -0.02 19.94
C THR A 92 7.88 -1.09 20.37
N SER A 93 9.10 -1.11 19.78
CA SER A 93 10.20 -2.03 20.12
C SER A 93 9.74 -3.50 20.25
N PRO A 94 9.10 -4.10 19.23
CA PRO A 94 8.61 -5.46 19.30
C PRO A 94 9.79 -6.46 19.41
N ASP A 95 9.55 -7.54 20.12
CA ASP A 95 10.45 -8.69 20.24
C ASP A 95 9.96 -9.82 19.32
N THR A 96 10.83 -10.37 18.47
CA THR A 96 10.50 -11.44 17.52
C THR A 96 10.01 -12.73 18.20
N ASN A 97 10.42 -12.99 19.45
CA ASN A 97 9.99 -14.19 20.18
C ASN A 97 8.59 -14.05 20.77
N ASN A 98 8.21 -12.83 21.20
CA ASN A 98 7.01 -12.61 22.01
C ASN A 98 5.94 -11.78 21.27
N SER A 99 6.32 -10.97 20.29
CA SER A 99 5.35 -10.13 19.58
C SER A 99 4.54 -10.91 18.56
N VAL A 100 3.24 -10.63 18.54
CA VAL A 100 2.28 -11.18 17.59
C VAL A 100 1.54 -10.04 16.95
N PHE A 101 1.64 -9.94 15.62
CA PHE A 101 1.00 -8.90 14.82
C PHE A 101 -0.31 -9.39 14.21
N LEU A 102 -1.26 -8.48 14.06
CA LEU A 102 -2.47 -8.66 13.26
C LEU A 102 -2.59 -7.49 12.29
N ASP A 103 -2.69 -7.75 11.00
CA ASP A 103 -2.93 -6.75 9.95
C ASP A 103 -4.39 -6.79 9.50
N LEU A 104 -5.15 -5.73 9.81
CA LEU A 104 -6.57 -5.61 9.50
C LEU A 104 -6.78 -4.92 8.15
N GLY A 105 -7.46 -5.61 7.23
CA GLY A 105 -7.55 -5.21 5.83
C GLY A 105 -6.22 -5.43 5.12
N SER A 106 -5.65 -6.63 5.30
CA SER A 106 -4.30 -6.98 4.83
C SER A 106 -4.15 -7.01 3.31
N GLY A 107 -5.26 -6.97 2.55
CA GLY A 107 -5.28 -6.87 1.09
C GLY A 107 -4.42 -7.94 0.43
N THR A 108 -3.45 -7.50 -0.37
CA THR A 108 -2.49 -8.36 -1.10
C THR A 108 -1.44 -9.06 -0.22
N GLY A 109 -1.52 -8.92 1.11
CA GLY A 109 -0.66 -9.62 2.07
C GLY A 109 0.76 -9.09 2.21
N GLN A 110 1.07 -7.95 1.62
CA GLN A 110 2.42 -7.40 1.60
C GLN A 110 2.98 -7.11 2.99
N CYS A 111 2.22 -6.42 3.84
CA CYS A 111 2.63 -6.09 5.21
C CYS A 111 2.86 -7.37 6.03
N VAL A 112 1.97 -8.35 5.89
CA VAL A 112 2.10 -9.67 6.53
C VAL A 112 3.40 -10.37 6.10
N ASN A 113 3.68 -10.41 4.78
CA ASN A 113 4.89 -11.00 4.25
C ASN A 113 6.15 -10.30 4.76
N MET A 114 6.16 -8.96 4.80
CA MET A 114 7.32 -8.19 5.27
C MET A 114 7.60 -8.42 6.76
N LEU A 115 6.57 -8.43 7.61
CA LEU A 115 6.72 -8.74 9.04
C LEU A 115 7.21 -10.17 9.26
N LYS A 116 6.67 -11.14 8.51
CA LYS A 116 7.09 -12.54 8.59
C LYS A 116 8.55 -12.73 8.19
N ASN A 117 8.99 -12.06 7.10
CA ASN A 117 10.39 -12.10 6.67
C ASN A 117 11.36 -11.45 7.67
N ASN A 118 10.87 -10.52 8.51
CA ASN A 118 11.61 -9.93 9.62
C ASN A 118 11.56 -10.79 10.91
N GLY A 119 11.00 -12.00 10.85
CA GLY A 119 10.99 -12.97 11.93
C GLY A 119 9.85 -12.80 12.95
N TYR A 120 8.87 -11.93 12.68
CA TYR A 120 7.72 -11.77 13.58
C TYR A 120 6.63 -12.81 13.29
N ARG A 121 5.88 -13.17 14.33
CA ARG A 121 4.60 -13.86 14.18
C ARG A 121 3.56 -12.85 13.73
N VAL A 122 2.89 -13.11 12.62
CA VAL A 122 1.93 -12.18 12.02
C VAL A 122 0.79 -12.94 11.37
N TYR A 123 -0.39 -12.38 11.51
CA TYR A 123 -1.63 -12.84 10.89
C TYR A 123 -2.24 -11.70 10.09
N GLY A 124 -2.80 -12.00 8.92
CA GLY A 124 -3.56 -11.06 8.11
C GLY A 124 -5.04 -11.42 8.10
N VAL A 125 -5.90 -10.41 8.00
CA VAL A 125 -7.32 -10.62 7.73
C VAL A 125 -7.82 -9.61 6.72
N ASP A 126 -8.53 -10.10 5.72
CA ASP A 126 -9.25 -9.26 4.76
C ASP A 126 -10.66 -9.80 4.53
N LYS A 127 -11.61 -8.92 4.22
CA LYS A 127 -12.98 -9.31 3.92
C LYS A 127 -13.10 -9.92 2.52
N SER A 128 -12.25 -9.49 1.58
CA SER A 128 -12.25 -9.96 0.21
C SER A 128 -11.53 -11.30 0.07
N GLN A 129 -12.28 -12.33 -0.35
CA GLN A 129 -11.69 -13.62 -0.69
C GLN A 129 -10.68 -13.52 -1.85
N ASN A 130 -10.90 -12.61 -2.80
CA ASN A 130 -10.03 -12.44 -3.96
C ASN A 130 -8.68 -11.88 -3.53
N MET A 131 -8.68 -10.88 -2.61
CA MET A 131 -7.46 -10.36 -2.02
C MET A 131 -6.69 -11.44 -1.25
N VAL A 132 -7.38 -12.22 -0.41
CA VAL A 132 -6.77 -13.31 0.35
C VAL A 132 -6.17 -14.37 -0.58
N LYS A 133 -6.92 -14.84 -1.58
CA LYS A 133 -6.44 -15.80 -2.56
C LYS A 133 -5.24 -15.30 -3.34
N TYR A 134 -5.25 -14.02 -3.74
CA TYR A 134 -4.12 -13.39 -4.41
C TYR A 134 -2.90 -13.35 -3.50
N ALA A 135 -3.07 -12.96 -2.23
CA ALA A 135 -2.01 -12.89 -1.24
C ALA A 135 -1.37 -14.26 -0.98
N GLU A 136 -2.18 -15.32 -0.82
CA GLU A 136 -1.71 -16.70 -0.63
C GLU A 136 -0.93 -17.21 -1.84
N ASN A 137 -1.38 -16.89 -3.06
CA ASN A 137 -0.67 -17.27 -4.28
C ASN A 137 0.67 -16.54 -4.42
N LYS A 138 0.69 -15.25 -4.07
CA LYS A 138 1.88 -14.40 -4.15
C LYS A 138 2.91 -14.71 -3.07
N TYR A 139 2.44 -15.05 -1.87
CA TYR A 139 3.25 -15.33 -0.69
C TYR A 139 2.81 -16.64 -0.02
N PRO A 140 3.23 -17.82 -0.51
CA PRO A 140 2.67 -19.12 -0.08
C PRO A 140 2.80 -19.44 1.41
N ASN A 141 3.63 -18.70 2.14
CA ASN A 141 3.93 -18.99 3.55
C ASN A 141 3.27 -18.00 4.53
N ILE A 142 2.39 -17.10 4.08
CA ILE A 142 1.75 -16.15 5.00
C ILE A 142 0.51 -16.76 5.65
N ASP A 143 0.21 -16.25 6.84
CA ASP A 143 -0.98 -16.62 7.60
C ASP A 143 -2.04 -15.53 7.40
N ILE A 144 -2.94 -15.72 6.45
CA ILE A 144 -4.01 -14.77 6.12
C ILE A 144 -5.34 -15.49 6.02
N ILE A 145 -6.41 -14.84 6.48
CA ILE A 145 -7.77 -15.40 6.43
C ILE A 145 -8.77 -14.41 5.84
N SER A 146 -9.82 -14.94 5.18
CA SER A 146 -10.96 -14.14 4.80
C SER A 146 -11.98 -14.14 5.92
N ALA A 147 -12.18 -12.96 6.56
CA ALA A 147 -13.13 -12.82 7.65
C ALA A 147 -13.63 -11.37 7.81
N ASN A 148 -14.77 -11.23 8.50
CA ASN A 148 -15.32 -9.93 8.83
C ASN A 148 -14.86 -9.48 10.22
N ILE A 149 -14.05 -8.46 10.30
CA ILE A 149 -13.50 -7.92 11.56
C ILE A 149 -14.57 -7.18 12.41
N ASN A 150 -15.80 -7.01 11.93
CA ASN A 150 -16.91 -6.59 12.77
C ASN A 150 -17.42 -7.70 13.69
N ASP A 151 -17.06 -8.95 13.43
CA ASP A 151 -17.35 -10.06 14.32
C ASP A 151 -16.27 -10.16 15.40
N SER A 152 -16.65 -9.95 16.66
CA SER A 152 -15.72 -10.03 17.80
C SER A 152 -15.16 -11.44 18.05
N MET A 153 -15.80 -12.48 17.48
CA MET A 153 -15.37 -13.86 17.59
C MET A 153 -14.36 -14.29 16.52
N THR A 154 -14.02 -13.41 15.57
CA THR A 154 -13.02 -13.68 14.54
C THR A 154 -11.68 -14.11 15.15
N PHE A 155 -11.28 -13.50 16.28
CA PHE A 155 -10.07 -13.86 17.00
C PHE A 155 -10.34 -14.06 18.48
N GLU A 156 -9.47 -14.84 19.13
CA GLU A 156 -9.48 -15.05 20.55
C GLU A 156 -9.12 -13.76 21.31
N ARG A 157 -9.56 -13.68 22.55
CA ARG A 157 -9.26 -12.55 23.42
C ARG A 157 -7.77 -12.52 23.78
N SER A 158 -7.17 -11.32 23.78
CA SER A 158 -5.78 -11.10 24.21
C SER A 158 -4.77 -11.98 23.45
N SER A 159 -4.87 -12.00 22.12
CA SER A 159 -4.02 -12.79 21.22
C SER A 159 -2.89 -11.98 20.59
N PHE A 160 -3.07 -10.66 20.46
CA PHE A 160 -2.15 -9.83 19.69
C PHE A 160 -1.47 -8.76 20.55
N THR A 161 -0.18 -8.55 20.30
CA THR A 161 0.60 -7.44 20.87
C THR A 161 0.48 -6.18 20.03
N HIS A 162 0.33 -6.33 18.71
CA HIS A 162 0.25 -5.24 17.74
C HIS A 162 -0.91 -5.50 16.77
N ILE A 163 -1.80 -4.53 16.62
CA ILE A 163 -2.85 -4.55 15.61
C ILE A 163 -2.64 -3.38 14.67
N LEU A 164 -2.50 -3.67 13.37
CA LEU A 164 -2.31 -2.68 12.31
C LEU A 164 -3.62 -2.45 11.56
N CYS A 165 -3.94 -1.20 11.29
CA CYS A 165 -5.02 -0.79 10.41
C CYS A 165 -4.52 0.41 9.59
N THR A 166 -3.68 0.10 8.59
CA THR A 166 -2.97 1.08 7.76
C THR A 166 -3.73 1.41 6.47
N LYS A 167 -3.13 2.18 5.57
CA LYS A 167 -3.65 2.50 4.23
C LYS A 167 -5.10 3.00 4.22
N MET A 168 -5.48 3.80 5.23
CA MET A 168 -6.82 4.39 5.38
C MET A 168 -7.97 3.38 5.59
N THR A 169 -7.68 2.12 5.85
CA THR A 169 -8.67 1.05 6.04
C THR A 169 -9.72 1.38 7.11
N ILE A 170 -9.35 2.13 8.17
CA ILE A 170 -10.27 2.58 9.23
C ILE A 170 -11.50 3.34 8.67
N TYR A 171 -11.37 4.03 7.54
CA TYR A 171 -12.46 4.81 6.96
C TYR A 171 -13.51 3.98 6.22
N GLN A 172 -13.26 2.69 6.00
CA GLN A 172 -14.25 1.76 5.46
C GLN A 172 -15.26 1.31 6.52
N PHE A 173 -14.95 1.48 7.82
CA PHE A 173 -15.84 1.09 8.91
C PHE A 173 -16.80 2.21 9.29
N LYS A 174 -18.12 1.96 9.10
CA LYS A 174 -19.18 2.87 9.56
C LYS A 174 -19.23 2.93 11.09
N ASN A 175 -19.09 1.80 11.77
CA ASN A 175 -19.14 1.70 13.23
C ASN A 175 -17.75 1.55 13.83
N LYS A 176 -17.01 2.65 13.95
CA LYS A 176 -15.66 2.66 14.53
C LYS A 176 -15.62 2.28 16.01
N LYS A 177 -16.70 2.52 16.75
CA LYS A 177 -16.78 2.07 18.15
C LYS A 177 -16.75 0.55 18.26
N LEU A 178 -17.47 -0.15 17.39
CA LEU A 178 -17.40 -1.61 17.31
C LEU A 178 -15.99 -2.08 16.91
N PHE A 179 -15.38 -1.45 15.90
CA PHE A 179 -14.01 -1.71 15.52
C PHE A 179 -13.05 -1.59 16.71
N PHE A 180 -13.10 -0.49 17.47
CA PHE A 180 -12.23 -0.29 18.63
C PHE A 180 -12.49 -1.31 19.75
N ASN A 181 -13.74 -1.68 20.01
CA ASN A 181 -14.08 -2.72 20.98
C ASN A 181 -13.48 -4.07 20.60
N ASN A 182 -13.55 -4.44 19.31
CA ASN A 182 -12.98 -5.69 18.81
C ASN A 182 -11.44 -5.67 18.92
N CYS A 183 -10.80 -4.61 18.48
CA CYS A 183 -9.33 -4.45 18.63
C CYS A 183 -8.91 -4.53 20.11
N TYR A 184 -9.62 -3.85 20.99
CA TYR A 184 -9.34 -3.88 22.44
C TYR A 184 -9.50 -5.28 23.04
N ARG A 185 -10.52 -6.03 22.61
CA ARG A 185 -10.74 -7.41 23.03
C ARG A 185 -9.60 -8.34 22.58
N TRP A 186 -9.16 -8.23 21.33
CA TRP A 186 -8.13 -9.09 20.72
C TRP A 186 -6.71 -8.78 21.19
N MET A 187 -6.47 -7.55 21.60
CA MET A 187 -5.15 -7.08 22.04
C MET A 187 -4.84 -7.49 23.49
N ILE A 188 -3.59 -7.80 23.80
CA ILE A 188 -3.12 -7.98 25.18
C ILE A 188 -3.00 -6.63 25.89
N PRO A 189 -2.97 -6.57 27.24
CA PRO A 189 -2.52 -5.38 27.95
C PRO A 189 -1.11 -4.95 27.51
N ASN A 190 -0.84 -3.66 27.46
CA ASN A 190 0.36 -3.03 26.89
C ASN A 190 0.60 -3.33 25.40
N GLY A 191 -0.42 -3.75 24.68
CA GLY A 191 -0.39 -3.89 23.23
C GLY A 191 -0.68 -2.57 22.51
N TYR A 192 -0.34 -2.51 21.23
CA TYR A 192 -0.40 -1.30 20.41
C TYR A 192 -1.37 -1.45 19.23
N LEU A 193 -2.26 -0.46 19.07
CA LEU A 193 -3.11 -0.31 17.89
C LEU A 193 -2.53 0.81 17.02
N ILE A 194 -2.19 0.48 15.79
CA ILE A 194 -1.64 1.39 14.81
C ILE A 194 -2.70 1.76 13.79
N LEU A 195 -2.95 3.06 13.61
CA LEU A 195 -3.97 3.58 12.71
C LEU A 195 -3.37 4.57 11.72
N HIS A 196 -3.66 4.42 10.44
CA HIS A 196 -3.41 5.47 9.47
C HIS A 196 -4.60 6.42 9.43
N LEU A 197 -4.39 7.65 9.89
CA LEU A 197 -5.40 8.71 9.94
C LEU A 197 -4.99 9.91 9.09
N VAL A 198 -5.98 10.57 8.49
CA VAL A 198 -5.75 11.74 7.63
C VAL A 198 -6.53 12.96 8.10
N ASP A 199 -5.95 14.14 7.93
CA ASP A 199 -6.71 15.38 8.06
C ASP A 199 -7.65 15.51 6.85
N ARG A 200 -8.91 15.14 7.04
CA ARG A 200 -9.92 15.07 5.95
C ARG A 200 -10.10 16.38 5.18
N LYS A 201 -9.70 17.52 5.77
CA LYS A 201 -9.81 18.83 5.12
C LYS A 201 -8.57 19.17 4.29
N ARG A 202 -7.42 18.52 4.53
CA ARG A 202 -6.12 18.93 3.98
C ARG A 202 -5.30 17.84 3.29
N PHE A 203 -5.57 16.54 3.54
CA PHE A 203 -4.79 15.48 2.94
C PHE A 203 -4.90 15.48 1.42
N ASN A 204 -3.84 15.03 0.77
CA ASN A 204 -3.80 14.80 -0.66
C ASN A 204 -4.14 13.35 -0.99
N LEU A 205 -4.66 13.11 -2.20
CA LEU A 205 -4.79 11.76 -2.77
C LEU A 205 -3.41 11.11 -2.79
N ILE A 206 -3.33 9.83 -2.42
CA ILE A 206 -2.11 9.04 -2.57
C ILE A 206 -1.78 8.99 -4.07
N LYS A 207 -0.59 9.41 -4.44
CA LYS A 207 -0.17 9.43 -5.84
C LYS A 207 0.14 8.01 -6.30
N PRO A 208 -0.42 7.55 -7.42
CA PRO A 208 0.05 6.35 -8.08
C PRO A 208 1.49 6.51 -8.60
N LYS A 209 2.19 5.40 -8.76
CA LYS A 209 3.62 5.31 -9.12
C LYS A 209 4.04 6.07 -10.37
N HIS A 210 3.17 6.19 -11.37
CA HIS A 210 3.49 6.74 -12.69
C HIS A 210 2.95 8.17 -12.92
N VAL A 211 2.72 8.93 -11.85
CA VAL A 211 2.51 10.37 -12.03
C VAL A 211 3.86 11.00 -12.32
N ASP A 212 4.11 11.33 -13.59
CA ASP A 212 5.32 12.03 -14.02
C ASP A 212 5.60 13.22 -13.10
N GLU A 213 6.69 13.15 -12.35
CA GLU A 213 7.26 14.30 -11.63
C GLU A 213 7.83 15.35 -12.58
N LEU A 214 7.56 15.25 -13.87
CA LEU A 214 8.06 16.08 -14.95
C LEU A 214 7.25 17.37 -15.12
N LYS A 215 7.14 18.17 -14.05
CA LYS A 215 7.10 19.64 -14.22
C LYS A 215 7.69 20.30 -12.98
N TRP A 216 8.99 20.16 -12.88
CA TRP A 216 9.81 20.98 -12.00
C TRP A 216 9.72 22.44 -12.47
N THR A 217 9.08 23.32 -11.72
CA THR A 217 9.24 24.75 -11.86
C THR A 217 9.72 25.31 -10.53
N PRO A 218 10.92 25.90 -10.51
CA PRO A 218 11.55 26.37 -9.29
C PRO A 218 11.04 27.76 -8.87
N LEU A 219 11.33 28.11 -7.64
CA LEU A 219 11.51 29.45 -7.06
C LEU A 219 10.37 30.14 -6.33
N VAL A 220 9.12 29.74 -6.45
CA VAL A 220 8.10 30.11 -5.46
C VAL A 220 7.21 28.89 -5.27
N GLN A 221 7.27 28.23 -4.12
CA GLN A 221 6.29 27.23 -3.77
C GLN A 221 4.95 27.96 -3.52
N PRO A 222 3.98 27.95 -4.47
CA PRO A 222 2.63 28.33 -4.12
C PRO A 222 2.18 27.34 -3.05
N LYS A 223 1.43 27.78 -2.04
CA LYS A 223 0.78 26.89 -1.06
C LYS A 223 0.20 25.72 -1.84
N LYS A 224 0.74 24.50 -1.63
CA LYS A 224 0.36 23.30 -2.40
C LYS A 224 -1.17 23.22 -2.39
N LYS A 225 -1.81 23.42 -3.52
CA LYS A 225 -3.26 23.29 -3.65
C LYS A 225 -3.58 21.83 -3.35
N ARG A 226 -4.57 21.58 -2.49
CA ARG A 226 -5.03 20.22 -2.17
C ARG A 226 -5.32 19.44 -3.46
N CYS A 227 -4.72 18.26 -3.60
CA CYS A 227 -4.95 17.35 -4.71
C CYS A 227 -6.01 16.32 -4.31
N THR A 228 -7.22 16.45 -4.82
CA THR A 228 -8.33 15.52 -4.58
C THR A 228 -8.67 14.70 -5.81
N SER A 229 -7.99 14.93 -6.92
CA SER A 229 -8.20 14.21 -8.19
C SER A 229 -6.86 13.98 -8.86
N ILE A 230 -6.70 12.83 -9.48
CA ILE A 230 -5.50 12.43 -10.20
C ILE A 230 -5.88 11.74 -11.51
N VAL A 231 -5.02 11.89 -12.50
CA VAL A 231 -5.08 11.16 -13.78
C VAL A 231 -3.69 10.62 -14.05
N SER A 232 -3.58 9.33 -14.33
CA SER A 232 -2.34 8.63 -14.64
C SER A 232 -2.52 7.72 -15.85
N GLU A 233 -1.45 7.49 -16.58
CA GLU A 233 -1.43 6.54 -17.69
C GLU A 233 -0.49 5.39 -17.37
N TYR A 234 -1.04 4.18 -17.39
CA TYR A 234 -0.32 2.92 -17.30
C TYR A 234 -0.12 2.34 -18.70
N GLU A 235 0.62 1.24 -18.84
CA GLU A 235 0.87 0.63 -20.16
C GLU A 235 -0.45 0.25 -20.84
N ASP A 236 -1.34 -0.42 -20.14
CA ASP A 236 -2.56 -1.01 -20.67
C ASP A 236 -3.83 -0.15 -20.46
N PHE A 237 -3.83 0.73 -19.46
CA PHE A 237 -5.04 1.52 -19.14
C PHE A 237 -4.74 2.96 -18.74
N LYS A 238 -5.78 3.79 -18.82
CA LYS A 238 -5.82 5.13 -18.21
C LYS A 238 -6.55 5.03 -16.88
N TYR A 239 -5.96 5.62 -15.84
CA TYR A 239 -6.50 5.66 -14.51
C TYR A 239 -6.90 7.07 -14.12
N LYS A 240 -8.09 7.20 -13.52
CA LYS A 240 -8.54 8.43 -12.87
C LYS A 240 -9.03 8.10 -11.48
N ALA A 241 -8.69 8.93 -10.51
CA ALA A 241 -9.26 8.83 -9.17
C ALA A 241 -9.61 10.19 -8.62
N ASN A 242 -10.68 10.25 -7.83
CA ASN A 242 -11.06 11.46 -7.12
C ASN A 242 -11.81 11.18 -5.84
N TYR A 243 -11.60 12.06 -4.85
CA TYR A 243 -12.45 12.17 -3.67
C TYR A 243 -13.57 13.19 -3.91
N THR A 244 -14.80 12.78 -3.72
CA THR A 244 -15.98 13.64 -3.71
C THR A 244 -16.37 13.92 -2.26
N PHE A 245 -16.14 15.16 -1.83
CA PHE A 245 -16.48 15.63 -0.50
C PHE A 245 -17.86 16.26 -0.50
N PRO A 246 -18.67 16.09 0.56
CA PRO A 246 -19.93 16.81 0.72
C PRO A 246 -19.66 18.31 0.83
N VAL A 247 -20.65 19.13 0.44
CA VAL A 247 -20.55 20.60 0.51
C VAL A 247 -20.29 21.06 1.93
N ASN A 248 -20.93 20.43 2.91
CA ASN A 248 -20.70 20.69 4.32
C ASN A 248 -20.17 19.43 5.02
N LEU A 249 -18.86 19.40 5.25
CA LEU A 249 -18.17 18.30 5.96
C LEU A 249 -18.54 18.22 7.45
N GLU A 250 -19.21 19.23 8.00
CA GLU A 250 -19.63 19.23 9.41
C GLU A 250 -20.98 18.52 9.58
N GLU A 251 -21.79 18.46 8.52
CA GLU A 251 -23.08 17.78 8.54
C GLU A 251 -22.97 16.27 8.25
N THR A 252 -21.96 15.84 7.51
CA THR A 252 -21.76 14.43 7.19
C THR A 252 -20.27 14.05 7.12
N ASN A 253 -19.98 12.83 7.57
CA ASN A 253 -18.64 12.24 7.50
C ASN A 253 -18.47 11.34 6.26
N ILE A 254 -19.46 11.28 5.38
CA ILE A 254 -19.44 10.42 4.21
C ILE A 254 -18.68 11.11 3.08
N VAL A 255 -17.67 10.43 2.55
CA VAL A 255 -16.86 10.85 1.40
C VAL A 255 -16.88 9.71 0.40
N CYS A 256 -17.08 10.02 -0.88
CA CYS A 256 -16.98 9.01 -1.94
C CYS A 256 -15.58 9.06 -2.57
N PHE A 257 -14.92 7.92 -2.65
CA PHE A 257 -13.73 7.73 -3.43
C PHE A 257 -14.09 7.01 -4.72
N ASN A 258 -13.83 7.66 -5.85
CA ASN A 258 -14.18 7.16 -7.17
C ASN A 258 -12.90 6.90 -7.96
N GLU A 259 -12.85 5.77 -8.62
CA GLU A 259 -11.79 5.37 -9.53
C GLU A 259 -12.40 4.98 -10.87
N SER A 260 -11.71 5.30 -11.95
CA SER A 260 -12.11 4.91 -13.31
C SER A 260 -10.90 4.39 -14.07
N PHE A 261 -11.05 3.22 -14.62
CA PHE A 261 -10.05 2.54 -15.44
C PHE A 261 -10.59 2.46 -16.86
N THR A 262 -9.82 2.92 -17.83
CA THR A 262 -10.17 2.82 -19.24
C THR A 262 -9.09 2.05 -19.98
N ASP A 263 -9.45 0.89 -20.49
CA ASP A 263 -8.57 0.06 -21.33
C ASP A 263 -8.16 0.80 -22.59
N LYS A 264 -6.87 0.81 -22.92
CA LYS A 264 -6.35 1.56 -24.07
C LYS A 264 -6.62 0.88 -25.41
N VAL A 265 -6.90 -0.40 -25.43
CA VAL A 265 -7.12 -1.20 -26.66
C VAL A 265 -8.61 -1.26 -26.96
N THR A 266 -9.41 -1.68 -25.99
CA THR A 266 -10.85 -1.92 -26.18
C THR A 266 -11.72 -0.71 -25.89
N ASN A 267 -11.19 0.30 -25.18
CA ASN A 267 -11.91 1.42 -24.58
C ASN A 267 -13.00 1.01 -23.58
N HIS A 268 -12.96 -0.22 -23.09
CA HIS A 268 -13.85 -0.63 -22.02
C HIS A 268 -13.56 0.15 -20.74
N VAL A 269 -14.59 0.43 -19.96
CA VAL A 269 -14.50 1.25 -18.76
C VAL A 269 -14.93 0.45 -17.55
N ARG A 270 -14.15 0.57 -16.49
CA ARG A 270 -14.50 0.12 -15.15
C ARG A 270 -14.50 1.30 -14.20
N ASP A 271 -15.63 1.52 -13.54
CA ASP A 271 -15.78 2.51 -12.48
C ASP A 271 -15.94 1.81 -11.13
N ASN A 272 -15.15 2.26 -10.16
CA ASN A 272 -15.23 1.85 -8.77
C ASN A 272 -15.69 3.03 -7.92
N GLU A 273 -16.59 2.78 -7.00
CA GLU A 273 -17.04 3.75 -5.99
C GLU A 273 -16.89 3.14 -4.59
N GLN A 274 -16.22 3.83 -3.69
CA GLN A 274 -16.08 3.44 -2.30
C GLN A 274 -16.65 4.52 -1.39
N THR A 275 -17.50 4.11 -0.47
CA THR A 275 -18.07 4.95 0.59
C THR A 275 -17.12 4.95 1.78
N LEU A 276 -16.55 6.09 2.11
CA LEU A 276 -15.65 6.26 3.24
C LEU A 276 -16.33 7.08 4.34
N PHE A 277 -16.23 6.59 5.57
CA PHE A 277 -16.73 7.27 6.77
C PHE A 277 -15.58 8.02 7.43
N MET A 278 -15.39 9.29 7.03
CA MET A 278 -14.21 10.09 7.35
C MET A 278 -14.51 11.11 8.46
N GLU A 279 -14.62 10.64 9.69
CA GLU A 279 -14.66 11.50 10.87
C GLU A 279 -13.35 12.28 11.03
N ASN A 280 -13.37 13.36 11.80
CA ASN A 280 -12.15 14.08 12.16
C ASN A 280 -11.24 13.18 13.00
N ILE A 281 -9.92 13.38 12.91
CA ILE A 281 -8.92 12.65 13.71
C ILE A 281 -9.28 12.70 15.20
N THR A 282 -9.65 13.89 15.70
CA THR A 282 -10.01 14.07 17.12
C THR A 282 -11.19 13.18 17.52
N ASP A 283 -12.21 13.07 16.66
CA ASP A 283 -13.39 12.24 16.95
C ASP A 283 -13.03 10.75 16.97
N ILE A 284 -12.21 10.29 16.01
CA ILE A 284 -11.72 8.91 15.96
C ILE A 284 -10.91 8.57 17.21
N ILE A 285 -9.98 9.44 17.61
CA ILE A 285 -9.17 9.24 18.81
C ILE A 285 -10.02 9.27 20.08
N ASN A 286 -11.03 10.13 20.15
CA ASN A 286 -11.96 10.15 21.29
C ASN A 286 -12.80 8.86 21.37
N MET A 287 -13.24 8.30 20.24
CA MET A 287 -13.91 6.99 20.24
C MET A 287 -12.99 5.88 20.74
N ALA A 288 -11.72 5.88 20.37
CA ALA A 288 -10.74 4.92 20.87
C ALA A 288 -10.51 5.08 22.39
N LYS A 289 -10.39 6.32 22.88
CA LYS A 289 -10.24 6.62 24.31
C LYS A 289 -11.45 6.16 25.13
N GLN A 290 -12.68 6.33 24.60
CA GLN A 290 -13.89 5.84 25.27
C GLN A 290 -13.92 4.32 25.45
N VAL A 291 -13.22 3.57 24.60
CA VAL A 291 -13.06 2.11 24.71
C VAL A 291 -11.97 1.74 25.71
N GLY A 292 -11.04 2.67 26.02
CA GLY A 292 -9.97 2.45 26.98
C GLY A 292 -8.56 2.59 26.41
N PHE A 293 -8.40 2.87 25.12
CA PHE A 293 -7.08 3.14 24.54
C PHE A 293 -6.51 4.47 25.05
N ILE A 294 -5.20 4.52 25.24
CA ILE A 294 -4.46 5.76 25.50
C ILE A 294 -3.57 6.12 24.31
N PHE A 295 -3.24 7.40 24.18
CA PHE A 295 -2.33 7.87 23.14
C PHE A 295 -0.89 7.51 23.50
N HIS A 296 -0.17 6.87 22.57
CA HIS A 296 1.25 6.53 22.72
C HIS A 296 2.13 7.43 21.86
N ALA A 297 1.92 7.44 20.53
CA ALA A 297 2.74 8.22 19.61
C ALA A 297 1.95 8.65 18.35
N LYS A 298 2.50 9.64 17.65
CA LYS A 298 2.04 10.10 16.35
C LYS A 298 3.25 10.31 15.43
N VAL A 299 3.18 9.80 14.20
CA VAL A 299 4.19 10.02 13.16
C VAL A 299 3.56 10.78 12.01
N ASP A 300 4.22 11.84 11.54
CA ASP A 300 3.84 12.55 10.32
C ASP A 300 4.37 11.79 9.10
N MET A 301 3.54 11.60 8.09
CA MET A 301 3.90 10.88 6.87
C MET A 301 4.38 11.81 5.74
N GLY A 302 4.59 13.08 6.04
CA GLY A 302 5.11 14.06 5.10
C GLY A 302 6.48 13.70 4.51
N ASP A 303 7.32 12.97 5.27
CA ASP A 303 8.64 12.51 4.81
C ASP A 303 8.59 11.58 3.59
N ILE A 304 7.47 10.87 3.42
CA ILE A 304 7.21 10.01 2.26
C ILE A 304 6.27 10.65 1.23
N GLY A 305 6.01 11.95 1.37
CA GLY A 305 5.17 12.72 0.45
C GLY A 305 3.67 12.69 0.75
N ASP A 306 3.26 12.04 1.84
CA ASP A 306 1.86 11.94 2.28
C ASP A 306 1.51 13.08 3.24
N ASP A 307 1.48 14.30 2.74
CA ASP A 307 1.15 15.49 3.52
C ASP A 307 -0.21 15.39 4.20
N ASN A 308 -0.27 15.79 5.49
CA ASN A 308 -1.48 15.76 6.34
C ASN A 308 -2.06 14.35 6.57
N GLN A 309 -1.21 13.34 6.52
CA GLN A 309 -1.49 11.96 6.85
C GLN A 309 -0.57 11.52 7.99
N TYR A 310 -1.06 10.65 8.85
CA TYR A 310 -0.37 10.33 10.11
C TYR A 310 -0.56 8.86 10.49
N LEU A 311 0.48 8.26 11.05
CA LEU A 311 0.34 7.04 11.84
C LEU A 311 0.10 7.43 13.30
N TYR A 312 -1.02 7.00 13.85
CA TYR A 312 -1.33 7.09 15.27
C TYR A 312 -1.10 5.74 15.93
N ILE A 313 -0.36 5.75 17.02
CA ILE A 313 -0.10 4.57 17.84
C ILE A 313 -0.85 4.78 19.15
N LEU A 314 -1.78 3.89 19.42
CA LEU A 314 -2.58 3.86 20.64
C LEU A 314 -2.19 2.62 21.42
N GLU A 315 -2.23 2.70 22.74
CA GLU A 315 -1.87 1.60 23.64
C GLU A 315 -3.11 1.14 24.40
N ARG A 316 -3.25 -0.17 24.57
CA ARG A 316 -4.15 -0.74 25.55
C ARG A 316 -3.45 -0.80 26.90
N PRO A 317 -3.79 0.05 27.89
CA PRO A 317 -3.19 -0.02 29.21
C PRO A 317 -3.53 -1.32 29.93
N HIS A 318 -2.89 -1.51 31.09
CA HIS A 318 -3.13 -2.66 31.98
C HIS A 318 -4.59 -2.80 32.43
#